data_c2d7ca3b50fee6a91273a0f208fe9ce7
#
_entry.id   c2d7ca3b50fee6a91273a0f208fe9ce7
#
_cell.length_a   1.000
_cell.length_b   1.000
_cell.length_c   1.000
_cell.angle_alpha   90.00
_cell.angle_beta   90.00
_cell.angle_gamma   90.00
#
_symmetry.space_group_name_H-M   'P 1'
#
loop_
_entity.id
_entity.type
_entity.pdbx_description
1 polymer ?
#
loop_
_entity_poly.entity_id
_entity_poly.type
_entity_poly.pdbx_seq_one_letter_code
_entity_poly.pdbx_strand_id
1 'polypeptide(L)'
;WEERIRPFRELRPERASFDAGTMNWLHSVVFMNEPKFLELCGQEMRAAGVKPEIEVFDMGMLNTAKHYLKTGVLDAPAHFQLCLGAPGGMEATTESLVYLVNHLPENCTWSTFGIGRGANEITLAALAMGGNIRVGLEDNVYYNKGIFANV
;
A
#
# COMPACT_ATOMS: atom_id res chain seq x y z
N TRP A 1 -16.82 -2.29 10.23
CA TRP A 1 -16.01 -3.21 9.39
C TRP A 1 -16.78 -3.71 8.17
N GLU A 2 -18.06 -4.06 8.33
CA GLU A 2 -18.91 -4.63 7.28
C GLU A 2 -18.95 -3.76 6.01
N GLU A 3 -19.12 -2.45 6.14
CA GLU A 3 -19.14 -1.51 5.01
C GLU A 3 -17.79 -1.46 4.25
N ARG A 4 -16.68 -1.67 4.94
CA ARG A 4 -15.34 -1.68 4.33
C ARG A 4 -15.06 -3.00 3.58
N ILE A 5 -15.67 -4.08 4.02
CA ILE A 5 -15.52 -5.42 3.45
C ILE A 5 -16.46 -5.63 2.25
N ARG A 6 -17.65 -5.03 2.30
CA ARG A 6 -18.72 -5.22 1.32
C ARG A 6 -18.27 -5.05 -0.14
N PRO A 7 -17.51 -4.01 -0.53
CA PRO A 7 -17.14 -3.80 -1.93
C PRO A 7 -16.42 -4.99 -2.56
N PHE A 8 -15.46 -5.59 -1.90
CA PHE A 8 -14.76 -6.72 -2.50
C PHE A 8 -15.54 -8.05 -2.41
N ARG A 9 -16.46 -8.21 -1.45
CA ARG A 9 -17.39 -9.34 -1.43
C ARG A 9 -18.38 -9.30 -2.61
N GLU A 10 -18.92 -8.12 -2.91
CA GLU A 10 -19.91 -7.93 -3.97
C GLU A 10 -19.30 -7.91 -5.36
N LEU A 11 -18.22 -7.15 -5.54
CA LEU A 11 -17.60 -6.90 -6.84
C LEU A 11 -16.59 -7.98 -7.24
N ARG A 12 -15.98 -8.65 -6.26
CA ARG A 12 -14.95 -9.68 -6.45
C ARG A 12 -13.87 -9.26 -7.46
N PRO A 13 -13.21 -8.12 -7.27
CA PRO A 13 -12.14 -7.70 -8.16
C PRO A 13 -10.97 -8.68 -8.07
N GLU A 14 -10.09 -8.69 -9.05
CA GLU A 14 -8.88 -9.50 -9.01
C GLU A 14 -7.99 -9.12 -7.80
N ARG A 15 -8.01 -7.84 -7.42
CA ARG A 15 -7.19 -7.27 -6.34
C ARG A 15 -7.93 -6.15 -5.61
N ALA A 16 -7.68 -6.02 -4.32
CA ALA A 16 -8.18 -4.90 -3.51
C ALA A 16 -7.17 -4.52 -2.43
N SER A 17 -7.20 -3.26 -2.01
CA SER A 17 -6.29 -2.72 -0.99
C SER A 17 -6.45 -3.42 0.36
N PHE A 18 -5.30 -3.68 0.99
CA PHE A 18 -5.17 -4.18 2.35
C PHE A 18 -4.15 -3.29 3.08
N ASP A 19 -4.64 -2.27 3.77
CA ASP A 19 -3.80 -1.34 4.55
C ASP A 19 -3.27 -2.05 5.80
N ALA A 20 -1.97 -2.32 5.86
CA ALA A 20 -1.37 -3.25 6.81
C ALA A 20 -1.23 -2.74 8.25
N GLY A 21 -1.90 -1.64 8.62
CA GLY A 21 -1.84 -1.10 9.97
C GLY A 21 -2.60 0.21 10.16
N THR A 22 -2.70 0.63 11.41
CA THR A 22 -3.28 1.91 11.82
C THR A 22 -2.26 3.03 11.72
N MET A 23 -2.66 4.20 11.23
CA MET A 23 -1.80 5.38 11.16
C MET A 23 -2.53 6.68 11.48
N ASN A 24 -1.77 7.72 11.83
CA ASN A 24 -2.27 9.08 12.00
C ASN A 24 -2.33 9.78 10.63
N TRP A 25 -3.38 9.51 9.88
CA TRP A 25 -3.57 10.01 8.51
C TRP A 25 -3.66 11.53 8.48
N LEU A 26 -2.83 12.16 7.64
CA LEU A 26 -2.74 13.62 7.48
C LEU A 26 -2.49 14.38 8.80
N HIS A 27 -1.97 13.73 9.84
CA HIS A 27 -1.82 14.28 11.21
C HIS A 27 -3.13 14.81 11.82
N SER A 28 -4.28 14.43 11.29
CA SER A 28 -5.59 14.98 11.67
C SER A 28 -6.61 13.92 12.06
N VAL A 29 -6.52 12.72 11.52
CA VAL A 29 -7.45 11.62 11.81
C VAL A 29 -6.69 10.32 12.02
N VAL A 30 -7.29 9.40 12.78
CA VAL A 30 -6.77 8.04 12.91
C VAL A 30 -7.40 7.17 11.83
N PHE A 31 -6.58 6.71 10.90
CA PHE A 31 -6.98 5.65 9.96
C PHE A 31 -6.79 4.30 10.63
N MET A 32 -7.89 3.77 11.15
CA MET A 32 -7.87 2.62 12.04
C MET A 32 -7.94 1.30 11.27
N ASN A 33 -6.90 0.50 11.40
CA ASN A 33 -6.79 -0.87 10.91
C ASN A 33 -6.27 -1.74 12.06
N GLU A 34 -7.15 -2.08 12.99
CA GLU A 34 -6.80 -2.88 14.16
C GLU A 34 -6.58 -4.36 13.81
N PRO A 35 -5.80 -5.12 14.59
CA PRO A 35 -5.44 -6.50 14.28
C PRO A 35 -6.63 -7.40 13.95
N LYS A 36 -7.70 -7.33 14.74
CA LYS A 36 -8.93 -8.12 14.49
C LYS A 36 -9.60 -7.80 13.17
N PHE A 37 -9.58 -6.54 12.75
CA PHE A 37 -10.09 -6.14 11.44
C PHE A 37 -9.21 -6.69 10.31
N LEU A 38 -7.89 -6.61 10.46
CA LEU A 38 -6.94 -7.11 9.46
C LEU A 38 -7.04 -8.63 9.28
N GLU A 39 -7.18 -9.38 10.37
CA GLU A 39 -7.42 -10.82 10.33
C GLU A 39 -8.74 -11.15 9.60
N LEU A 40 -9.83 -10.47 9.94
CA LEU A 40 -11.11 -10.64 9.26
C LEU A 40 -11.00 -10.26 7.78
N CYS A 41 -10.38 -9.12 7.46
CA CYS A 41 -10.19 -8.65 6.08
C CYS A 41 -9.44 -9.68 5.23
N GLY A 42 -8.32 -10.21 5.73
CA GLY A 42 -7.56 -11.25 5.02
C GLY A 42 -8.37 -12.53 4.77
N GLN A 43 -9.14 -12.98 5.77
CA GLN A 43 -10.03 -14.14 5.64
C GLN A 43 -11.13 -13.93 4.59
N GLU A 44 -11.75 -12.75 4.62
CA GLU A 44 -12.84 -12.40 3.70
C GLU A 44 -12.35 -12.21 2.25
N MET A 45 -11.19 -11.58 2.07
CA MET A 45 -10.57 -11.46 0.74
C MET A 45 -10.26 -12.85 0.16
N ARG A 46 -9.69 -13.74 0.97
CA ARG A 46 -9.45 -15.13 0.56
C ARG A 46 -10.75 -15.85 0.19
N ALA A 47 -11.80 -15.75 1.02
CA ALA A 47 -13.10 -16.37 0.75
C ALA A 47 -13.74 -15.83 -0.53
N ALA A 48 -13.56 -14.56 -0.85
CA ALA A 48 -14.04 -13.93 -2.06
C ALA A 48 -13.17 -14.21 -3.31
N GLY A 49 -11.99 -14.79 -3.14
CA GLY A 49 -11.01 -15.00 -4.22
C GLY A 49 -10.31 -13.71 -4.67
N VAL A 50 -10.28 -12.69 -3.82
CA VAL A 50 -9.67 -11.38 -4.07
C VAL A 50 -8.24 -11.39 -3.55
N LYS A 51 -7.26 -11.00 -4.38
CA LYS A 51 -5.86 -10.92 -3.96
C LYS A 51 -5.61 -9.61 -3.22
N PRO A 52 -5.03 -9.64 -2.00
CA PRO A 52 -4.64 -8.43 -1.29
C PRO A 52 -3.53 -7.66 -2.04
N GLU A 53 -3.72 -6.36 -2.23
CA GLU A 53 -2.68 -5.39 -2.50
C GLU A 53 -2.27 -4.79 -1.15
N ILE A 54 -1.13 -5.25 -0.63
CA ILE A 54 -0.72 -4.94 0.73
C ILE A 54 -0.11 -3.54 0.78
N GLU A 55 -0.87 -2.56 1.24
CA GLU A 55 -0.42 -1.18 1.35
C GLU A 55 0.40 -0.98 2.63
N VAL A 56 1.60 -0.44 2.43
CA VAL A 56 2.60 -0.23 3.48
C VAL A 56 3.03 1.24 3.48
N PHE A 57 2.74 1.94 4.56
CA PHE A 57 3.08 3.35 4.75
C PHE A 57 4.31 3.55 5.64
N ASP A 58 4.74 2.50 6.35
CA ASP A 58 5.93 2.51 7.20
C ASP A 58 6.46 1.09 7.44
N MET A 59 7.62 1.02 8.11
CA MET A 59 8.28 -0.26 8.40
C MET A 59 7.49 -1.12 9.40
N GLY A 60 6.70 -0.53 10.29
CA GLY A 60 5.85 -1.26 11.23
C GLY A 60 4.75 -2.02 10.48
N MET A 61 4.14 -1.39 9.49
CA MET A 61 3.15 -2.03 8.60
C MET A 61 3.78 -3.16 7.77
N LEU A 62 4.99 -2.97 7.25
CA LEU A 62 5.70 -4.05 6.56
C LEU A 62 5.96 -5.25 7.49
N ASN A 63 6.35 -4.99 8.75
CA ASN A 63 6.54 -6.05 9.73
C ASN A 63 5.23 -6.77 10.06
N THR A 64 4.12 -6.05 10.18
CA THR A 64 2.78 -6.61 10.37
C THR A 64 2.38 -7.50 9.19
N ALA A 65 2.57 -7.04 7.96
CA ALA A 65 2.29 -7.83 6.75
C ALA A 65 3.12 -9.12 6.70
N LYS A 66 4.41 -9.07 7.04
CA LYS A 66 5.27 -10.26 7.15
C LYS A 66 4.78 -11.23 8.23
N HIS A 67 4.29 -10.73 9.36
CA HIS A 67 3.66 -11.56 10.39
C HIS A 67 2.42 -12.28 9.84
N TYR A 68 1.55 -11.58 9.12
CA TYR A 68 0.33 -12.17 8.56
C TYR A 68 0.60 -13.18 7.43
N LEU A 69 1.64 -12.97 6.64
CA LEU A 69 2.12 -14.00 5.69
C LEU A 69 2.60 -15.26 6.42
N LYS A 70 3.35 -15.09 7.51
CA LYS A 70 3.85 -16.21 8.32
C LYS A 70 2.75 -16.98 9.04
N THR A 71 1.72 -16.29 9.52
CA THR A 71 0.58 -16.89 10.26
C THR A 71 -0.55 -17.38 9.36
N GLY A 72 -0.48 -17.14 8.05
CA GLY A 72 -1.48 -17.59 7.10
C GLY A 72 -2.76 -16.72 7.06
N VAL A 73 -2.71 -15.50 7.59
CA VAL A 73 -3.78 -14.50 7.37
C VAL A 73 -3.73 -13.99 5.94
N LEU A 74 -2.51 -13.77 5.42
CA LEU A 74 -2.25 -13.43 4.02
C LEU A 74 -1.55 -14.59 3.32
N ASP A 75 -1.73 -14.71 2.00
CA ASP A 75 -1.13 -15.75 1.17
C ASP A 75 0.04 -15.25 0.34
N ALA A 76 1.06 -16.12 0.19
CA ALA A 76 2.13 -15.91 -0.76
C ALA A 76 1.79 -16.58 -2.13
N PRO A 77 2.33 -16.07 -3.26
CA PRO A 77 3.18 -14.89 -3.40
C PRO A 77 2.40 -13.60 -3.19
N ALA A 78 2.96 -12.67 -2.40
CA ALA A 78 2.32 -11.40 -2.06
C ALA A 78 2.67 -10.28 -3.06
N HIS A 79 1.82 -9.26 -3.10
CA HIS A 79 2.13 -7.99 -3.76
C HIS A 79 2.07 -6.86 -2.74
N PHE A 80 3.15 -6.08 -2.66
CA PHE A 80 3.26 -4.92 -1.78
C PHE A 80 3.11 -3.63 -2.56
N GLN A 81 2.28 -2.73 -2.07
CA GLN A 81 2.18 -1.35 -2.53
C GLN A 81 2.88 -0.46 -1.49
N LEU A 82 4.06 0.06 -1.83
CA LEU A 82 4.83 0.94 -0.95
C LEU A 82 4.34 2.39 -1.12
N CYS A 83 3.68 2.89 -0.08
CA CYS A 83 2.98 4.18 -0.10
C CYS A 83 3.85 5.22 0.62
N LEU A 84 4.50 6.13 -0.13
CA LEU A 84 5.44 7.08 0.44
C LEU A 84 4.94 8.52 0.32
N GLY A 85 5.25 9.34 1.33
CA GLY A 85 4.91 10.77 1.35
C GLY A 85 3.52 11.09 1.91
N ALA A 86 2.73 10.09 2.32
CA ALA A 86 1.52 10.35 3.09
C ALA A 86 1.89 10.90 4.47
N PRO A 87 1.35 12.07 4.88
CA PRO A 87 1.61 12.58 6.22
C PRO A 87 1.14 11.60 7.31
N GLY A 88 2.06 11.20 8.17
CA GLY A 88 1.86 10.14 9.17
C GLY A 88 2.55 8.81 8.83
N GLY A 89 3.02 8.65 7.59
CA GLY A 89 3.87 7.54 7.12
C GLY A 89 5.31 7.98 6.84
N MET A 90 6.05 7.16 6.08
CA MET A 90 7.42 7.48 5.65
C MET A 90 7.43 8.55 4.57
N GLU A 91 8.48 9.36 4.56
CA GLU A 91 8.69 10.38 3.55
C GLU A 91 8.92 9.76 2.15
N ALA A 92 8.47 10.49 1.10
CA ALA A 92 8.70 10.09 -0.30
C ALA A 92 10.13 10.46 -0.72
N THR A 93 11.09 9.67 -0.28
CA THR A 93 12.51 9.78 -0.64
C THR A 93 13.02 8.46 -1.21
N THR A 94 14.02 8.53 -2.07
CA THR A 94 14.69 7.32 -2.60
C THR A 94 15.25 6.46 -1.46
N GLU A 95 15.76 7.06 -0.39
CA GLU A 95 16.25 6.34 0.78
C GLU A 95 15.16 5.50 1.45
N SER A 96 13.96 6.09 1.66
CA SER A 96 12.79 5.39 2.22
C SER A 96 12.39 4.22 1.33
N LEU A 97 12.35 4.41 0.01
CA LEU A 97 12.01 3.36 -0.94
C LEU A 97 13.01 2.21 -0.88
N VAL A 98 14.30 2.51 -0.98
CA VAL A 98 15.39 1.50 -0.91
C VAL A 98 15.32 0.73 0.41
N TYR A 99 15.07 1.45 1.51
CA TYR A 99 14.95 0.82 2.82
C TYR A 99 13.81 -0.20 2.87
N LEU A 100 12.61 0.17 2.41
CA LEU A 100 11.47 -0.76 2.38
C LEU A 100 11.72 -1.95 1.44
N VAL A 101 12.21 -1.68 0.23
CA VAL A 101 12.47 -2.74 -0.77
C VAL A 101 13.46 -3.77 -0.24
N ASN A 102 14.54 -3.34 0.44
CA ASN A 102 15.53 -4.24 1.04
C ASN A 102 14.97 -5.10 2.18
N HIS A 103 13.79 -4.76 2.73
CA HIS A 103 13.14 -5.49 3.81
C HIS A 103 11.92 -6.30 3.35
N LEU A 104 11.58 -6.26 2.06
CA LEU A 104 10.51 -7.08 1.51
C LEU A 104 10.84 -8.58 1.67
N PRO A 105 9.82 -9.43 1.85
CA PRO A 105 10.04 -10.87 1.85
C PRO A 105 10.46 -11.36 0.47
N GLU A 106 11.13 -12.51 0.43
CA GLU A 106 11.44 -13.20 -0.83
C GLU A 106 10.16 -13.59 -1.59
N ASN A 107 10.27 -13.74 -2.91
CA ASN A 107 9.18 -14.18 -3.78
C ASN A 107 7.91 -13.30 -3.71
N CYS A 108 8.08 -12.00 -3.55
CA CYS A 108 7.00 -11.03 -3.70
C CYS A 108 7.19 -10.14 -4.93
N THR A 109 6.11 -9.50 -5.35
CA THR A 109 6.16 -8.36 -6.29
C THR A 109 5.86 -7.08 -5.54
N TRP A 110 6.31 -5.96 -6.06
CA TRP A 110 6.05 -4.67 -5.44
C TRP A 110 5.80 -3.57 -6.46
N SER A 111 5.01 -2.62 -6.05
CA SER A 111 4.79 -1.34 -6.70
C SER A 111 4.94 -0.22 -5.67
N THR A 112 5.07 1.00 -6.15
CA THR A 112 5.12 2.17 -5.28
C THR A 112 4.45 3.37 -5.93
N PHE A 113 4.06 4.31 -5.11
CA PHE A 113 3.73 5.67 -5.48
C PHE A 113 4.26 6.65 -4.43
N GLY A 114 4.48 7.88 -4.85
CA GLY A 114 4.81 8.97 -3.95
C GLY A 114 3.69 10.01 -3.92
N ILE A 115 3.38 10.53 -2.75
CA ILE A 115 2.42 11.62 -2.56
C ILE A 115 3.18 12.94 -2.50
N GLY A 116 2.66 13.96 -3.19
CA GLY A 116 3.19 15.32 -3.15
C GLY A 116 4.50 15.48 -3.91
N ARG A 117 5.47 16.21 -3.31
CA ARG A 117 6.69 16.63 -4.01
C ARG A 117 7.61 15.48 -4.42
N GLY A 118 7.61 14.39 -3.67
CA GLY A 118 8.45 13.22 -3.95
C GLY A 118 7.88 12.27 -5.00
N ALA A 119 6.69 12.51 -5.55
CA ALA A 119 6.03 11.58 -6.46
C ALA A 119 6.89 11.19 -7.67
N ASN A 120 7.47 12.17 -8.37
CA ASN A 120 8.30 11.91 -9.54
C ASN A 120 9.62 11.20 -9.17
N GLU A 121 10.25 11.59 -8.07
CA GLU A 121 11.48 10.96 -7.57
C GLU A 121 11.25 9.48 -7.29
N ILE A 122 10.19 9.16 -6.55
CA ILE A 122 9.83 7.78 -6.20
C ILE A 122 9.49 6.96 -7.43
N THR A 123 8.73 7.52 -8.37
CA THR A 123 8.39 6.84 -9.63
C THR A 123 9.63 6.49 -10.43
N LEU A 124 10.55 7.43 -10.62
CA LEU A 124 11.79 7.21 -11.37
C LEU A 124 12.72 6.23 -10.65
N ALA A 125 12.85 6.33 -9.34
CA ALA A 125 13.64 5.41 -8.53
C ALA A 125 13.09 3.98 -8.62
N ALA A 126 11.77 3.79 -8.53
CA ALA A 126 11.13 2.49 -8.64
C ALA A 126 11.40 1.82 -9.99
N LEU A 127 11.28 2.57 -11.09
CA LEU A 127 11.58 2.06 -12.44
C LEU A 127 13.05 1.63 -12.55
N ALA A 128 13.98 2.45 -12.03
CA ALA A 128 15.41 2.13 -12.03
C ALA A 128 15.74 0.87 -11.19
N MET A 129 14.94 0.60 -10.14
CA MET A 129 15.10 -0.55 -9.26
C MET A 129 14.35 -1.81 -9.76
N GLY A 130 13.67 -1.75 -10.92
CA GLY A 130 12.90 -2.87 -11.48
C GLY A 130 11.56 -3.12 -10.78
N GLY A 131 11.03 -2.15 -10.05
CA GLY A 131 9.70 -2.18 -9.44
C GLY A 131 8.60 -1.76 -10.40
N ASN A 132 7.35 -1.93 -9.97
CA ASN A 132 6.19 -1.40 -10.66
C ASN A 132 5.80 -0.04 -10.04
N ILE A 133 5.01 0.72 -10.77
CA ILE A 133 4.53 2.03 -10.33
C ILE A 133 3.00 2.09 -10.35
N ARG A 134 2.46 2.85 -9.41
CA ARG A 134 1.06 3.30 -9.43
C ARG A 134 1.06 4.81 -9.69
N VAL A 135 0.19 5.25 -10.59
CA VAL A 135 0.00 6.67 -10.91
C VAL A 135 -1.49 6.97 -11.05
N GLY A 136 -1.90 8.17 -10.67
CA GLY A 136 -3.29 8.59 -10.81
C GLY A 136 -3.59 9.86 -10.02
N LEU A 137 -4.79 10.42 -10.27
CA LEU A 137 -5.26 11.66 -9.64
C LEU A 137 -5.54 11.51 -8.14
N GLU A 138 -5.71 10.28 -7.65
CA GLU A 138 -5.85 9.99 -6.23
C GLU A 138 -4.58 10.38 -5.46
N ASP A 139 -3.42 10.04 -6.01
CA ASP A 139 -2.12 10.20 -5.35
C ASP A 139 -1.43 11.51 -5.72
N ASN A 140 -1.62 11.99 -6.96
CA ASN A 140 -1.02 13.21 -7.46
C ASN A 140 -1.92 13.92 -8.49
N VAL A 141 -2.45 15.07 -8.10
CA VAL A 141 -3.32 15.89 -8.95
C VAL A 141 -2.57 16.81 -9.91
N TYR A 142 -1.24 16.84 -9.86
CA TYR A 142 -0.42 17.68 -10.72
C TYR A 142 0.34 16.89 -11.77
N TYR A 143 0.23 17.30 -13.02
CA TYR A 143 1.11 16.86 -14.11
C TYR A 143 2.50 17.50 -13.98
N ASN A 144 2.55 18.77 -13.61
CA ASN A 144 3.76 19.54 -13.35
C ASN A 144 3.44 20.66 -12.36
N LYS A 145 4.45 21.35 -11.83
CA LYS A 145 4.27 22.43 -10.86
C LYS A 145 3.25 23.46 -11.38
N GLY A 146 2.11 23.56 -10.68
CA GLY A 146 1.02 24.48 -11.01
C GLY A 146 0.15 24.09 -12.21
N ILE A 147 0.38 22.92 -12.83
CA ILE A 147 -0.41 22.39 -13.93
C ILE A 147 -1.11 21.12 -13.44
N PHE A 148 -2.44 21.16 -13.39
CA PHE A 148 -3.22 19.97 -13.04
C PHE A 148 -3.10 18.90 -14.12
N ALA A 149 -3.03 17.65 -13.67
CA ALA A 149 -3.19 16.51 -14.54
C ALA A 149 -4.65 16.37 -14.97
N ASN A 150 -4.88 15.81 -16.14
CA ASN A 150 -6.19 15.40 -16.64
C ASN A 150 -6.13 13.93 -17.08
N VAL A 151 -7.27 13.31 -17.16
CA VAL A 151 -7.42 11.94 -17.67
C VAL A 151 -7.48 11.95 -19.19
#